data_0fa87d26fe38c38f34aa0abf118f0aa3
#
_entry.id   0fa87d26fe38c38f34aa0abf118f0aa3
#
_cell.length_a   1.000
_cell.length_b   1.000
_cell.length_c   1.000
_cell.angle_alpha   90.00
_cell.angle_beta   90.00
_cell.angle_gamma   90.00
#
_symmetry.space_group_name_H-M   'P 1'
#
loop_
_entity.id
_entity.type
_entity.pdbx_description
1 polymer ?
#
loop_
_entity_poly.entity_id
_entity_poly.type
_entity_poly.pdbx_seq_one_letter_code
_entity_poly.pdbx_strand_id
1 'polypeptide(L)'
;MKVAANTEIITFSSSREPTVDLPLDVLGNWSTLHPTDNEWRWLIEPAAFHTPLPRACSHPDDAHTPFSSTCPHALWLLLDLDDDKWASYATFTLRLSWAASTPVDFEIALYSPQEVLARHSDSEGAPPHAHASVPPRSTTRSRFARIYAVHAGVATPTLELEQAPSPRSPPPPSHVAHAVHATIPFIVILEPVYAGVLPATLLPTIGLLIPIVLVAVALVPWITASLEPCVQQAREELKAETFKRR
;
A
#
# COMPACT_ATOMS: atom_id res chain seq x y z
N MET A 1 -17.82 -1.25 14.15
CA MET A 1 -18.05 -1.70 12.76
C MET A 1 -16.67 -2.04 12.18
N LYS A 2 -16.37 -3.31 11.86
CA LYS A 2 -15.09 -3.66 11.22
C LYS A 2 -15.22 -3.29 9.74
N VAL A 3 -14.48 -2.29 9.31
CA VAL A 3 -14.36 -1.95 7.89
C VAL A 3 -13.36 -2.93 7.31
N ALA A 4 -13.78 -3.74 6.34
CA ALA A 4 -12.84 -4.50 5.53
C ALA A 4 -11.93 -3.50 4.80
N ALA A 5 -10.66 -3.82 4.65
CA ALA A 5 -9.70 -2.99 3.94
C ALA A 5 -9.07 -3.80 2.81
N ASN A 6 -8.88 -3.15 1.67
CA ASN A 6 -8.01 -3.65 0.62
C ASN A 6 -6.58 -3.22 0.91
N THR A 7 -5.62 -4.01 0.44
CA THR A 7 -4.21 -3.74 0.70
C THR A 7 -3.38 -4.10 -0.52
N GLU A 8 -2.52 -3.17 -0.94
CA GLU A 8 -1.47 -3.38 -1.92
C GLU A 8 -0.13 -3.35 -1.20
N ILE A 9 0.77 -4.28 -1.54
CA ILE A 9 2.06 -4.42 -0.86
C ILE A 9 3.15 -4.64 -1.91
N ILE A 10 4.21 -3.84 -1.82
CA ILE A 10 5.43 -4.06 -2.57
C ILE A 10 6.60 -4.25 -1.61
N THR A 11 7.38 -5.31 -1.81
CA THR A 11 8.62 -5.56 -1.06
C THR A 11 9.81 -5.31 -1.96
N PHE A 12 10.81 -4.58 -1.46
CA PHE A 12 11.97 -4.19 -2.23
C PHE A 12 13.24 -4.18 -1.39
N SER A 13 14.39 -4.34 -2.05
CA SER A 13 15.69 -4.23 -1.42
C SER A 13 16.26 -2.81 -1.54
N SER A 14 16.89 -2.33 -0.48
CA SER A 14 17.58 -1.04 -0.44
C SER A 14 19.04 -1.21 -0.84
N SER A 15 19.34 -1.31 -2.13
CA SER A 15 20.73 -1.23 -2.63
C SER A 15 21.23 0.21 -2.56
N ARG A 16 22.53 0.39 -2.31
CA ARG A 16 23.17 1.70 -2.40
C ARG A 16 23.38 2.07 -3.86
N GLU A 17 22.97 3.26 -4.23
CA GLU A 17 23.13 3.82 -5.56
C GLU A 17 23.78 5.21 -5.48
N PRO A 18 24.36 5.69 -6.56
CA PRO A 18 24.91 7.04 -6.61
C PRO A 18 23.85 8.07 -6.26
N THR A 19 24.20 9.01 -5.39
CA THR A 19 23.32 10.16 -5.10
C THR A 19 23.22 11.03 -6.35
N VAL A 20 22.01 11.48 -6.63
CA VAL A 20 21.68 12.35 -7.74
C VAL A 20 21.09 13.64 -7.19
N ASP A 21 21.57 14.76 -7.70
CA ASP A 21 21.01 16.06 -7.38
C ASP A 21 19.73 16.27 -8.21
N LEU A 22 18.59 16.01 -7.59
CA LEU A 22 17.29 16.31 -8.18
C LEU A 22 16.93 17.78 -7.95
N PRO A 23 16.31 18.45 -8.92
CA PRO A 23 15.86 19.82 -8.76
C PRO A 23 14.90 20.00 -7.60
N LEU A 24 15.02 21.11 -6.87
CA LEU A 24 14.19 21.39 -5.68
C LEU A 24 12.72 21.57 -6.00
N ASP A 25 12.37 22.00 -7.19
CA ASP A 25 11.00 22.09 -7.70
C ASP A 25 10.33 20.72 -7.86
N VAL A 26 11.12 19.68 -8.12
CA VAL A 26 10.66 18.29 -8.16
C VAL A 26 10.45 17.74 -6.75
N LEU A 27 11.45 17.90 -5.87
CA LEU A 27 11.43 17.35 -4.52
C LEU A 27 10.53 18.12 -3.55
N GLY A 28 10.38 19.43 -3.75
CA GLY A 28 9.70 20.34 -2.81
C GLY A 28 8.22 20.01 -2.56
N ASN A 29 7.61 19.25 -3.45
CA ASN A 29 6.20 18.86 -3.36
C ASN A 29 5.99 17.40 -2.96
N TRP A 30 7.08 16.64 -2.71
CA TRP A 30 6.97 15.23 -2.37
C TRP A 30 7.06 15.02 -0.87
N SER A 31 6.17 14.21 -0.35
CA SER A 31 6.22 13.82 1.06
C SER A 31 7.30 12.78 1.28
N THR A 32 7.97 12.85 2.43
CA THR A 32 9.06 11.94 2.79
C THR A 32 8.58 10.97 3.87
N LEU A 33 8.81 9.67 3.66
CA LEU A 33 8.63 8.63 4.67
C LEU A 33 10.01 8.27 5.25
N HIS A 34 10.09 8.27 6.59
CA HIS A 34 11.31 7.98 7.34
C HIS A 34 10.97 7.28 8.69
N PRO A 35 11.93 6.75 9.47
CA PRO A 35 11.64 5.91 10.65
C PRO A 35 10.77 6.53 11.73
N THR A 36 10.75 7.85 11.86
CA THR A 36 9.93 8.55 12.85
C THR A 36 8.56 8.94 12.32
N ASP A 37 8.38 8.87 11.02
CA ASP A 37 7.15 9.24 10.32
C ASP A 37 6.95 8.31 9.11
N ASN A 38 6.72 7.05 9.44
CA ASN A 38 6.66 5.95 8.48
C ASN A 38 5.23 5.56 8.08
N GLU A 39 4.23 6.23 8.64
CA GLU A 39 2.81 6.04 8.34
C GLU A 39 2.15 7.38 8.06
N TRP A 40 1.52 7.48 6.89
CA TRP A 40 0.79 8.69 6.50
C TRP A 40 -0.57 8.36 5.92
N ARG A 41 -1.50 9.33 6.10
CA ARG A 41 -2.83 9.29 5.49
C ARG A 41 -2.94 10.37 4.44
N TRP A 42 -3.37 9.95 3.25
CA TRP A 42 -3.58 10.86 2.13
C TRP A 42 -4.96 10.73 1.55
N LEU A 43 -5.29 11.75 0.76
CA LEU A 43 -6.48 11.78 -0.09
C LEU A 43 -6.00 11.81 -1.54
N ILE A 44 -6.57 10.97 -2.38
CA ILE A 44 -6.29 10.94 -3.81
C ILE A 44 -7.60 10.92 -4.58
N GLU A 45 -7.62 11.58 -5.73
CA GLU A 45 -8.71 11.52 -6.67
C GLU A 45 -8.39 10.41 -7.68
N PRO A 46 -9.18 9.34 -7.79
CA PRO A 46 -8.89 8.28 -8.74
C PRO A 46 -9.17 8.74 -10.17
N ALA A 47 -8.35 8.30 -11.11
CA ALA A 47 -8.58 8.49 -12.53
C ALA A 47 -9.86 7.75 -12.98
N ALA A 48 -10.39 8.12 -14.12
CA ALA A 48 -11.61 7.53 -14.66
C ALA A 48 -11.46 6.01 -14.90
N PHE A 49 -12.57 5.30 -14.78
CA PHE A 49 -12.64 3.87 -15.06
C PHE A 49 -12.07 3.54 -16.46
N HIS A 50 -11.35 2.44 -16.57
CA HIS A 50 -10.61 2.02 -17.77
C HIS A 50 -9.42 2.91 -18.17
N THR A 51 -9.04 3.90 -17.39
CA THR A 51 -7.80 4.62 -17.65
C THR A 51 -6.61 3.70 -17.36
N PRO A 52 -5.71 3.42 -18.32
CA PRO A 52 -4.51 2.66 -18.02
C PRO A 52 -3.69 3.38 -16.97
N LEU A 53 -3.31 2.70 -15.90
CA LEU A 53 -2.57 3.27 -14.76
C LEU A 53 -1.36 4.13 -15.17
N PRO A 54 -0.49 3.71 -16.12
CA PRO A 54 0.61 4.54 -16.59
C PRO A 54 0.18 5.84 -17.27
N ARG A 55 -1.07 5.91 -17.75
CA ARG A 55 -1.65 7.08 -18.42
C ARG A 55 -2.54 7.92 -17.51
N ALA A 56 -2.71 7.53 -16.25
CA ALA A 56 -3.59 8.25 -15.32
C ALA A 56 -3.22 9.73 -15.16
N CYS A 57 -1.95 10.09 -15.44
CA CYS A 57 -1.44 11.44 -15.38
C CYS A 57 -0.88 11.93 -16.72
N SER A 58 -1.16 11.23 -17.82
CA SER A 58 -0.74 11.67 -19.14
C SER A 58 -1.85 12.51 -19.74
N HIS A 59 -1.78 13.83 -19.58
CA HIS A 59 -2.60 14.73 -20.38
C HIS A 59 -2.05 14.70 -21.82
N PRO A 60 -2.90 14.68 -22.86
CA PRO A 60 -2.43 14.69 -24.24
C PRO A 60 -1.59 15.95 -24.58
N ASP A 61 -1.77 17.03 -23.83
CA ASP A 61 -1.02 18.26 -23.97
C ASP A 61 0.22 18.36 -23.05
N ASP A 62 0.33 17.47 -22.04
CA ASP A 62 1.41 17.45 -21.03
C ASP A 62 2.51 16.43 -21.37
N ALA A 63 2.86 16.28 -22.65
CA ALA A 63 3.94 15.40 -23.09
C ALA A 63 5.31 15.67 -22.41
N HIS A 64 5.39 16.70 -21.57
CA HIS A 64 6.65 17.22 -21.05
C HIS A 64 6.80 17.27 -19.52
N THR A 65 5.81 16.86 -18.71
CA THR A 65 5.97 16.92 -17.25
C THR A 65 5.56 15.62 -16.53
N PRO A 66 6.39 14.57 -16.59
CA PRO A 66 6.11 13.29 -15.89
C PRO A 66 6.07 13.43 -14.36
N PHE A 67 6.53 14.57 -13.82
CA PHE A 67 6.60 14.88 -12.39
C PHE A 67 5.64 15.99 -11.97
N SER A 68 4.63 16.30 -12.79
CA SER A 68 3.66 17.32 -12.42
C SER A 68 3.07 17.00 -11.06
N SER A 69 3.38 17.84 -10.08
CA SER A 69 2.75 17.85 -8.77
C SER A 69 1.25 18.14 -8.85
N THR A 70 0.75 18.42 -10.03
CA THR A 70 -0.65 18.76 -10.31
C THR A 70 -1.49 17.57 -10.73
N CYS A 71 -0.92 16.36 -10.90
CA CYS A 71 -1.73 15.20 -11.21
C CYS A 71 -2.52 14.74 -9.99
N PRO A 72 -3.85 14.90 -9.93
CA PRO A 72 -4.65 14.51 -8.78
C PRO A 72 -4.74 13.00 -8.60
N HIS A 73 -4.38 12.22 -9.62
CA HIS A 73 -4.51 10.77 -9.69
C HIS A 73 -3.22 10.02 -9.31
N ALA A 74 -2.17 10.75 -8.98
CA ALA A 74 -0.88 10.19 -8.58
C ALA A 74 -0.26 10.95 -7.42
N LEU A 75 0.41 10.22 -6.55
CA LEU A 75 1.18 10.75 -5.44
C LEU A 75 2.62 10.29 -5.56
N TRP A 76 3.58 11.21 -5.40
CA TRP A 76 4.98 10.91 -5.30
C TRP A 76 5.46 10.96 -3.86
N LEU A 77 6.30 10.00 -3.48
CA LEU A 77 6.88 9.86 -2.15
C LEU A 77 8.39 9.66 -2.26
N LEU A 78 9.11 10.33 -1.38
CA LEU A 78 10.50 10.02 -1.08
C LEU A 78 10.57 9.02 0.07
N LEU A 79 11.23 7.89 -0.13
CA LEU A 79 11.49 6.88 0.88
C LEU A 79 12.93 7.09 1.38
N ASP A 80 13.08 7.76 2.52
CA ASP A 80 14.40 8.01 3.13
C ASP A 80 14.84 6.79 3.94
N LEU A 81 15.68 5.95 3.32
CA LEU A 81 16.21 4.72 3.91
C LEU A 81 17.62 4.88 4.48
N ASP A 82 18.17 6.10 4.44
CA ASP A 82 19.53 6.37 4.93
C ASP A 82 19.59 6.68 6.42
N ASP A 83 18.44 6.83 7.09
CA ASP A 83 18.36 7.05 8.54
C ASP A 83 19.04 5.90 9.31
N ASP A 84 19.77 6.25 10.37
CA ASP A 84 20.53 5.31 11.21
C ASP A 84 19.67 4.18 11.79
N LYS A 85 18.41 4.45 12.12
CA LYS A 85 17.47 3.44 12.64
C LYS A 85 17.17 2.33 11.62
N TRP A 86 17.32 2.64 10.34
CA TRP A 86 17.10 1.68 9.26
C TRP A 86 18.38 1.17 8.62
N ALA A 87 19.55 1.59 9.10
CA ALA A 87 20.85 1.24 8.53
C ALA A 87 21.10 -0.27 8.48
N SER A 88 20.56 -1.04 9.45
CA SER A 88 20.76 -2.50 9.55
C SER A 88 19.83 -3.32 8.65
N TYR A 89 18.82 -2.71 8.04
CA TYR A 89 17.82 -3.41 7.23
C TYR A 89 18.16 -3.29 5.75
N ALA A 90 18.10 -4.42 5.05
CA ALA A 90 18.34 -4.49 3.61
C ALA A 90 17.04 -4.53 2.79
N THR A 91 15.93 -4.89 3.41
CA THR A 91 14.64 -5.09 2.73
C THR A 91 13.55 -4.29 3.44
N PHE A 92 12.69 -3.70 2.65
CA PHE A 92 11.58 -2.87 3.10
C PHE A 92 10.29 -3.27 2.40
N THR A 93 9.17 -2.95 3.05
CA THR A 93 7.83 -3.10 2.50
C THR A 93 7.16 -1.74 2.48
N LEU A 94 6.60 -1.37 1.33
CA LEU A 94 5.68 -0.26 1.21
C LEU A 94 4.28 -0.86 1.10
N ARG A 95 3.43 -0.56 2.08
CA ARG A 95 2.06 -1.05 2.17
C ARG A 95 1.09 0.09 2.03
N LEU A 96 0.10 -0.11 1.19
CA LEU A 96 -0.98 0.81 0.96
C LEU A 96 -2.29 0.14 1.37
N SER A 97 -3.15 0.83 2.12
CA SER A 97 -4.42 0.28 2.60
C SER A 97 -5.55 1.29 2.46
N TRP A 98 -6.69 0.83 1.98
CA TRP A 98 -7.89 1.65 1.80
C TRP A 98 -9.16 0.86 2.13
N ALA A 99 -10.29 1.56 2.25
CA ALA A 99 -11.56 0.91 2.57
C ALA A 99 -12.01 0.00 1.42
N ALA A 100 -12.33 -1.26 1.71
CA ALA A 100 -12.80 -2.22 0.70
C ALA A 100 -14.14 -1.84 0.05
N SER A 101 -14.90 -0.91 0.66
CA SER A 101 -16.13 -0.36 0.09
C SER A 101 -15.87 0.63 -1.04
N THR A 102 -14.61 1.02 -1.26
CA THR A 102 -14.23 2.00 -2.28
C THR A 102 -13.71 1.24 -3.51
N PRO A 103 -14.41 1.30 -4.65
CA PRO A 103 -14.03 0.58 -5.86
C PRO A 103 -12.89 1.30 -6.58
N VAL A 104 -11.67 1.15 -6.09
CA VAL A 104 -10.44 1.74 -6.62
C VAL A 104 -9.36 0.70 -6.66
N ASP A 105 -8.61 0.69 -7.75
CA ASP A 105 -7.36 -0.03 -7.90
C ASP A 105 -6.20 0.94 -7.72
N PHE A 106 -5.23 0.52 -6.92
CA PHE A 106 -3.99 1.24 -6.71
C PHE A 106 -2.83 0.46 -7.33
N GLU A 107 -1.85 1.18 -7.84
CA GLU A 107 -0.57 0.62 -8.26
C GLU A 107 0.57 1.41 -7.62
N ILE A 108 1.57 0.68 -7.15
CA ILE A 108 2.79 1.25 -6.57
C ILE A 108 3.94 0.98 -7.55
N ALA A 109 4.56 2.04 -8.06
CA ALA A 109 5.77 1.96 -8.87
C ALA A 109 6.97 2.53 -8.09
N LEU A 110 8.07 1.77 -8.02
CA LEU A 110 9.29 2.19 -7.34
C LEU A 110 10.36 2.59 -8.36
N TYR A 111 11.09 3.63 -8.02
CA TYR A 111 12.15 4.19 -8.87
C TYR A 111 13.42 4.42 -8.06
N SER A 112 14.54 4.21 -8.71
CA SER A 112 15.85 4.65 -8.21
C SER A 112 16.05 6.15 -8.45
N PRO A 113 17.00 6.79 -7.74
CA PRO A 113 17.34 8.19 -7.99
C PRO A 113 17.72 8.47 -9.44
N GLN A 114 18.43 7.54 -10.07
CA GLN A 114 18.87 7.67 -11.46
C GLN A 114 17.70 7.57 -12.45
N GLU A 115 16.74 6.68 -12.20
CA GLU A 115 15.54 6.56 -13.05
C GLU A 115 14.66 7.79 -12.98
N VAL A 116 14.57 8.42 -11.80
CA VAL A 116 13.84 9.68 -11.64
C VAL A 116 14.54 10.79 -12.42
N LEU A 117 15.86 10.92 -12.29
CA LEU A 117 16.63 11.91 -13.05
C LEU A 117 16.49 11.71 -14.56
N ALA A 118 16.63 10.48 -15.06
CA ALA A 118 16.51 10.17 -16.47
C ALA A 118 15.14 10.60 -17.02
N ARG A 119 14.06 10.29 -16.31
CA ARG A 119 12.70 10.71 -16.70
C ARG A 119 12.51 12.21 -16.69
N HIS A 120 13.15 12.90 -15.75
CA HIS A 120 13.11 14.37 -15.70
C HIS A 120 13.84 14.97 -16.91
N SER A 121 15.02 14.47 -17.23
CA SER A 121 15.81 14.94 -18.35
C SER A 121 15.11 14.75 -19.70
N ASP A 122 14.41 13.62 -19.87
CA ASP A 122 13.64 13.33 -21.09
C ASP A 122 12.48 14.33 -21.28
N SER A 123 11.92 14.86 -20.18
CA SER A 123 10.80 15.80 -20.24
C SER A 123 11.21 17.24 -20.57
N GLU A 124 12.41 17.66 -20.19
CA GLU A 124 12.89 19.03 -20.45
C GLU A 124 13.48 19.22 -21.86
N GLY A 125 13.57 18.15 -22.66
CA GLY A 125 14.19 18.25 -24.00
C GLY A 125 15.66 18.67 -23.95
N ALA A 126 16.32 18.50 -22.81
CA ALA A 126 17.72 18.86 -22.64
C ALA A 126 18.61 17.97 -23.51
N PRO A 127 19.62 18.51 -24.18
CA PRO A 127 20.50 17.73 -25.04
C PRO A 127 21.22 16.67 -24.18
N PRO A 128 21.35 15.41 -24.68
CA PRO A 128 21.85 14.26 -23.91
C PRO A 128 23.31 14.36 -23.44
N HIS A 129 23.97 15.48 -23.65
CA HIS A 129 25.42 15.69 -23.41
C HIS A 129 25.75 16.56 -22.20
N ALA A 130 24.78 17.06 -21.43
CA ALA A 130 25.06 17.98 -20.32
C ALA A 130 25.44 17.31 -19.00
N HIS A 131 25.29 15.99 -18.89
CA HIS A 131 25.71 15.28 -17.69
C HIS A 131 27.18 14.85 -17.81
N ALA A 132 28.09 15.83 -17.70
CA ALA A 132 29.49 15.53 -17.40
C ALA A 132 29.48 14.70 -16.11
N SER A 133 29.84 13.42 -16.21
CA SER A 133 29.93 12.47 -15.11
C SER A 133 30.99 12.92 -14.11
N VAL A 134 30.61 13.84 -13.22
CA VAL A 134 31.32 14.00 -11.97
C VAL A 134 31.08 12.71 -11.21
N PRO A 135 32.15 11.97 -10.82
CA PRO A 135 31.94 10.74 -10.08
C PRO A 135 31.11 11.04 -8.83
N PRO A 136 30.04 10.30 -8.58
CA PRO A 136 29.17 10.55 -7.46
C PRO A 136 29.99 10.46 -6.17
N ARG A 137 30.06 11.54 -5.42
CA ARG A 137 30.86 11.63 -4.17
C ARG A 137 30.18 10.90 -3.01
N SER A 138 28.92 10.56 -3.16
CA SER A 138 28.11 9.93 -2.12
C SER A 138 27.19 8.88 -2.72
N THR A 139 26.77 7.93 -1.90
CA THR A 139 25.76 6.93 -2.25
C THR A 139 24.58 7.02 -1.31
N THR A 140 23.37 6.77 -1.82
CA THR A 140 22.13 6.78 -1.06
C THR A 140 21.40 5.45 -1.21
N ARG A 141 20.59 5.11 -0.23
CA ARG A 141 19.64 3.99 -0.27
C ARG A 141 18.22 4.48 -0.56
N SER A 142 18.01 5.80 -0.61
CA SER A 142 16.72 6.41 -0.86
C SER A 142 16.07 5.88 -2.14
N ARG A 143 14.76 5.75 -2.12
CA ARG A 143 13.93 5.31 -3.25
C ARG A 143 12.79 6.30 -3.43
N PHE A 144 12.20 6.27 -4.59
CA PHE A 144 11.03 7.05 -4.92
C PHE A 144 9.87 6.13 -5.21
N ALA A 145 8.72 6.41 -4.64
CA ALA A 145 7.51 5.67 -4.93
C ALA A 145 6.50 6.58 -5.62
N ARG A 146 5.87 6.08 -6.66
CA ARG A 146 4.72 6.70 -7.29
C ARG A 146 3.51 5.81 -7.10
N ILE A 147 2.46 6.37 -6.51
CA ILE A 147 1.20 5.70 -6.25
C ILE A 147 0.16 6.25 -7.20
N TYR A 148 -0.49 5.38 -7.95
CA TYR A 148 -1.58 5.72 -8.87
C TYR A 148 -2.90 5.18 -8.33
N ALA A 149 -3.99 5.88 -8.63
CA ALA A 149 -5.33 5.45 -8.32
C ALA A 149 -6.25 5.54 -9.54
N VAL A 150 -6.99 4.47 -9.81
CA VAL A 150 -7.96 4.39 -10.91
C VAL A 150 -9.24 3.77 -10.38
N HIS A 151 -10.40 4.26 -10.82
CA HIS A 151 -11.66 3.62 -10.50
C HIS A 151 -11.72 2.18 -11.04
N ALA A 152 -12.05 1.22 -10.16
CA ALA A 152 -12.06 -0.22 -10.46
C ALA A 152 -13.46 -0.78 -10.72
N GLY A 153 -14.52 0.02 -10.69
CA GLY A 153 -15.85 -0.53 -10.80
C GLY A 153 -16.93 0.50 -11.12
N VAL A 154 -18.16 0.00 -11.20
CA VAL A 154 -19.34 0.84 -11.32
C VAL A 154 -19.52 1.59 -10.01
N ALA A 155 -19.42 2.92 -10.07
CA ALA A 155 -19.83 3.75 -8.94
C ALA A 155 -21.25 3.34 -8.56
N THR A 156 -21.48 2.97 -7.30
CA THR A 156 -22.84 2.82 -6.77
C THR A 156 -23.56 4.11 -7.09
N PRO A 157 -24.70 4.06 -7.80
CA PRO A 157 -25.46 5.27 -8.03
C PRO A 157 -25.73 5.87 -6.65
N THR A 158 -25.16 7.02 -6.37
CA THR A 158 -25.59 7.83 -5.24
C THR A 158 -27.07 8.03 -5.47
N LEU A 159 -27.90 7.49 -4.59
CA LEU A 159 -29.28 7.92 -4.50
C LEU A 159 -29.20 9.39 -4.12
N GLU A 160 -28.99 10.25 -5.13
CA GLU A 160 -29.41 11.62 -5.02
C GLU A 160 -30.89 11.51 -4.63
N LEU A 161 -31.15 11.87 -3.38
CA LEU A 161 -32.49 12.05 -2.92
C LEU A 161 -33.09 13.09 -3.89
N GLU A 162 -33.75 12.59 -4.95
CA GLU A 162 -34.43 13.42 -5.91
C GLU A 162 -35.34 14.34 -5.10
N GLN A 163 -34.85 15.55 -4.87
CA GLN A 163 -35.78 16.65 -4.64
C GLN A 163 -36.66 16.69 -5.88
N ALA A 164 -37.88 16.19 -5.73
CA ALA A 164 -38.89 16.16 -6.78
C ALA A 164 -38.86 17.49 -7.54
N PRO A 165 -38.66 17.48 -8.85
CA PRO A 165 -38.59 18.71 -9.62
C PRO A 165 -39.90 19.47 -9.43
N SER A 166 -39.78 20.68 -8.90
CA SER A 166 -40.93 21.59 -8.85
C SER A 166 -41.42 21.81 -10.29
N PRO A 167 -42.73 21.70 -10.57
CA PRO A 167 -43.27 21.68 -11.94
C PRO A 167 -43.07 22.96 -12.78
N ARG A 168 -42.21 23.87 -12.35
CA ARG A 168 -42.02 25.19 -12.97
C ARG A 168 -40.56 25.52 -13.41
N SER A 169 -39.64 24.60 -13.32
CA SER A 169 -38.28 24.84 -13.79
C SER A 169 -38.07 24.22 -15.17
N PRO A 170 -37.53 24.95 -16.16
CA PRO A 170 -37.12 24.34 -17.42
C PRO A 170 -36.06 23.26 -17.17
N PRO A 171 -36.07 22.13 -17.94
CA PRO A 171 -35.14 21.08 -17.75
C PRO A 171 -33.71 21.66 -17.91
N PRO A 172 -32.78 21.38 -16.97
CA PRO A 172 -31.42 21.78 -17.14
C PRO A 172 -30.84 21.11 -18.42
N PRO A 173 -29.99 21.79 -19.18
CA PRO A 173 -29.37 21.19 -20.35
C PRO A 173 -28.68 19.90 -19.89
N SER A 174 -28.97 18.80 -20.58
CA SER A 174 -28.45 17.45 -20.34
C SER A 174 -26.96 17.37 -20.71
N HIS A 175 -26.12 18.11 -20.00
CA HIS A 175 -24.67 18.05 -20.16
C HIS A 175 -24.01 17.96 -18.79
N VAL A 176 -23.31 16.84 -18.62
CA VAL A 176 -22.32 16.60 -17.61
C VAL A 176 -22.92 16.35 -16.23
N ALA A 177 -23.30 15.09 -15.98
CA ALA A 177 -23.14 14.55 -14.66
C ALA A 177 -21.65 14.77 -14.31
N HIS A 178 -21.34 15.86 -13.64
CA HIS A 178 -20.07 16.02 -12.96
C HIS A 178 -20.04 14.85 -11.97
N ALA A 179 -19.34 13.78 -12.37
CA ALA A 179 -18.90 12.80 -11.40
C ALA A 179 -18.24 13.64 -10.31
N VAL A 180 -18.87 13.73 -9.16
CA VAL A 180 -18.26 14.32 -7.98
C VAL A 180 -16.97 13.53 -7.81
N HIS A 181 -15.86 14.16 -8.13
CA HIS A 181 -14.54 13.58 -7.99
C HIS A 181 -14.29 13.37 -6.50
N ALA A 182 -14.82 12.26 -5.98
CA ALA A 182 -14.72 11.93 -4.57
C ALA A 182 -13.27 11.55 -4.30
N THR A 183 -12.59 12.36 -3.50
CA THR A 183 -11.26 12.01 -3.00
C THR A 183 -11.36 10.80 -2.07
N ILE A 184 -10.41 9.88 -2.20
CA ILE A 184 -10.40 8.62 -1.48
C ILE A 184 -9.29 8.65 -0.44
N PRO A 185 -9.64 8.40 0.84
CA PRO A 185 -8.64 8.27 1.88
C PRO A 185 -7.94 6.91 1.79
N PHE A 186 -6.61 6.94 1.91
CA PHE A 186 -5.78 5.75 2.02
C PHE A 186 -4.62 5.97 2.98
N ILE A 187 -4.02 4.89 3.43
CA ILE A 187 -2.89 4.89 4.38
C ILE A 187 -1.72 4.24 3.67
N VAL A 188 -0.56 4.87 3.77
CA VAL A 188 0.72 4.31 3.31
C VAL A 188 1.60 4.07 4.51
N ILE A 189 2.23 2.90 4.57
CA ILE A 189 3.16 2.51 5.62
C ILE A 189 4.44 1.98 4.99
N LEU A 190 5.56 2.56 5.39
CA LEU A 190 6.90 2.07 5.05
C LEU A 190 7.49 1.39 6.27
N GLU A 191 7.86 0.11 6.13
CA GLU A 191 8.40 -0.64 7.26
C GLU A 191 9.56 -1.56 6.83
N PRO A 192 10.59 -1.73 7.70
CA PRO A 192 11.65 -2.69 7.47
C PRO A 192 11.12 -4.12 7.60
N VAL A 193 11.74 -5.03 6.85
CA VAL A 193 11.42 -6.46 6.87
C VAL A 193 12.50 -7.21 7.64
N TYR A 194 12.12 -7.91 8.71
CA TYR A 194 13.00 -8.74 9.50
C TYR A 194 13.21 -10.10 8.84
N ALA A 195 14.45 -10.55 8.79
CA ALA A 195 14.84 -11.82 8.14
C ALA A 195 14.34 -11.94 6.68
N GLY A 196 14.07 -10.82 6.01
CA GLY A 196 13.59 -10.78 4.63
C GLY A 196 12.12 -11.19 4.41
N VAL A 197 11.37 -11.47 5.49
CA VAL A 197 10.00 -12.01 5.38
C VAL A 197 9.00 -11.32 6.32
N LEU A 198 9.43 -10.89 7.50
CA LEU A 198 8.53 -10.43 8.57
C LEU A 198 8.49 -8.90 8.66
N PRO A 199 7.38 -8.25 8.33
CA PRO A 199 7.19 -6.83 8.59
C PRO A 199 7.30 -6.49 10.07
N ALA A 200 7.84 -5.32 10.40
CA ALA A 200 8.05 -4.87 11.78
C ALA A 200 6.76 -4.89 12.62
N THR A 201 5.63 -4.56 12.00
CA THR A 201 4.31 -4.54 12.65
C THR A 201 3.84 -5.91 13.16
N LEU A 202 4.37 -7.02 12.65
CA LEU A 202 4.02 -8.36 13.10
C LEU A 202 4.82 -8.84 14.31
N LEU A 203 5.96 -8.22 14.64
CA LEU A 203 6.82 -8.65 15.74
C LEU A 203 6.11 -8.72 17.09
N PRO A 204 5.31 -7.73 17.52
CA PRO A 204 4.61 -7.80 18.79
C PRO A 204 3.61 -8.98 18.83
N THR A 205 2.94 -9.24 17.71
CA THR A 205 1.98 -10.35 17.61
C THR A 205 2.67 -11.70 17.72
N ILE A 206 3.81 -11.87 17.02
CA ILE A 206 4.62 -13.09 17.09
C ILE A 206 5.20 -13.27 18.50
N GLY A 207 5.69 -12.19 19.11
CA GLY A 207 6.18 -12.19 20.48
C GLY A 207 5.13 -12.64 21.51
N LEU A 208 3.85 -12.34 21.26
CA LEU A 208 2.73 -12.81 22.08
C LEU A 208 2.36 -14.28 21.76
N LEU A 209 2.38 -14.68 20.50
CA LEU A 209 1.98 -16.03 20.10
C LEU A 209 2.95 -17.11 20.58
N ILE A 210 4.26 -16.85 20.56
CA ILE A 210 5.28 -17.83 20.97
C ILE A 210 5.00 -18.36 22.40
N PRO A 211 4.87 -17.54 23.45
CA PRO A 211 4.60 -18.04 24.79
C PRO A 211 3.25 -18.77 24.88
N ILE A 212 2.22 -18.34 24.17
CA ILE A 212 0.92 -19.03 24.14
C ILE A 212 1.08 -20.45 23.58
N VAL A 213 1.79 -20.59 22.46
CA VAL A 213 2.05 -21.91 21.85
C VAL A 213 2.86 -22.79 22.78
N LEU A 214 3.90 -22.25 23.45
CA LEU A 214 4.70 -23.03 24.42
C LEU A 214 3.86 -23.52 25.60
N VAL A 215 3.00 -22.67 26.15
CA VAL A 215 2.07 -23.06 27.20
C VAL A 215 1.09 -24.13 26.72
N ALA A 216 0.53 -23.97 25.51
CA ALA A 216 -0.36 -24.97 24.94
C ALA A 216 0.33 -26.33 24.77
N VAL A 217 1.55 -26.36 24.22
CA VAL A 217 2.35 -27.60 24.07
C VAL A 217 2.64 -28.24 25.40
N ALA A 218 2.91 -27.47 26.47
CA ALA A 218 3.14 -27.98 27.80
C ALA A 218 1.86 -28.54 28.46
N LEU A 219 0.70 -27.96 28.19
CA LEU A 219 -0.59 -28.37 28.74
C LEU A 219 -1.20 -29.62 28.06
N VAL A 220 -0.95 -29.82 26.77
CA VAL A 220 -1.51 -30.96 26.00
C VAL A 220 -1.23 -32.30 26.66
N PRO A 221 0.02 -32.69 27.06
CA PRO A 221 0.27 -33.98 27.68
C PRO A 221 -0.41 -34.11 29.03
N TRP A 222 -0.53 -33.04 29.80
CA TRP A 222 -1.22 -33.03 31.07
C TRP A 222 -2.74 -33.23 30.91
N ILE A 223 -3.34 -32.57 29.94
CA ILE A 223 -4.77 -32.73 29.63
C ILE A 223 -5.05 -34.13 29.09
N THR A 224 -4.22 -34.65 28.18
CA THR A 224 -4.40 -36.02 27.65
C THR A 224 -4.28 -37.06 28.73
N ALA A 225 -3.29 -36.95 29.63
CA ALA A 225 -3.14 -37.86 30.75
C ALA A 225 -4.35 -37.82 31.74
N SER A 226 -4.94 -36.63 31.92
CA SER A 226 -6.11 -36.46 32.77
C SER A 226 -7.39 -37.02 32.16
N LEU A 227 -7.49 -37.04 30.83
CA LEU A 227 -8.66 -37.55 30.12
C LEU A 227 -8.59 -39.05 29.81
N GLU A 228 -7.39 -39.64 29.81
CA GLU A 228 -7.17 -41.06 29.49
C GLU A 228 -8.08 -42.00 30.28
N PRO A 229 -8.22 -41.90 31.67
CA PRO A 229 -9.08 -42.79 32.43
C PRO A 229 -10.56 -42.68 32.04
N CYS A 230 -11.04 -41.46 31.74
CA CYS A 230 -12.42 -41.26 31.31
C CYS A 230 -12.70 -41.90 29.93
N VAL A 231 -11.74 -41.80 29.00
CA VAL A 231 -11.84 -42.42 27.67
C VAL A 231 -11.80 -43.93 27.76
N GLN A 232 -10.98 -44.51 28.65
CA GLN A 232 -10.91 -45.94 28.86
C GLN A 232 -12.22 -46.47 29.45
N GLN A 233 -12.77 -45.81 30.46
CA GLN A 233 -14.05 -46.19 31.06
C GLN A 233 -15.19 -46.15 30.00
N ALA A 234 -15.29 -45.11 29.20
CA ALA A 234 -16.29 -45.04 28.13
C ALA A 234 -16.13 -46.15 27.07
N ARG A 235 -14.90 -46.55 26.77
CA ARG A 235 -14.63 -47.68 25.86
C ARG A 235 -15.05 -49.02 26.44
N GLU A 236 -14.88 -49.24 27.74
CA GLU A 236 -15.31 -50.47 28.41
C GLU A 236 -16.84 -50.56 28.46
N GLU A 237 -17.53 -49.48 28.76
CA GLU A 237 -18.99 -49.42 28.75
C GLU A 237 -19.56 -49.76 27.36
N LEU A 238 -19.00 -49.15 26.29
CA LEU A 238 -19.39 -49.44 24.92
C LEU A 238 -19.15 -50.91 24.51
N LYS A 239 -18.06 -51.51 24.96
CA LYS A 239 -17.79 -52.94 24.73
C LYS A 239 -18.80 -53.83 25.46
N ALA A 240 -19.14 -53.51 26.71
CA ALA A 240 -20.13 -54.25 27.48
C ALA A 240 -21.54 -54.19 26.86
N GLU A 241 -21.95 -53.02 26.34
CA GLU A 241 -23.23 -52.88 25.65
C GLU A 241 -23.28 -53.65 24.30
N THR A 242 -22.18 -53.63 23.55
CA THR A 242 -22.10 -54.40 22.29
C THR A 242 -22.15 -55.90 22.51
N PHE A 243 -21.59 -56.38 23.62
CA PHE A 243 -21.67 -57.81 23.99
C PHE A 243 -23.07 -58.23 24.46
N LYS A 244 -23.82 -57.34 25.08
CA LYS A 244 -25.20 -57.56 25.53
C LYS A 244 -26.22 -57.61 24.41
N ARG A 245 -25.92 -57.04 23.25
CA ARG A 245 -26.78 -57.02 22.07
C ARG A 245 -26.57 -58.20 21.09
N ARG A 246 -25.56 -59.02 21.30
CA ARG A 246 -25.33 -60.29 20.60
C ARG A 246 -25.87 -61.48 21.40
#